data_05e33b42eefbde53d170e811500b27f4
#
_entry.id   05e33b42eefbde53d170e811500b27f4
#
_cell.length_a   1.000
_cell.length_b   1.000
_cell.length_c   1.000
_cell.angle_alpha   90.00
_cell.angle_beta   90.00
_cell.angle_gamma   90.00
#
_symmetry.space_group_name_H-M   'P 1'
#
loop_
_entity.id
_entity.type
_entity.pdbx_description
1 polymer ?
#
loop_
_entity_poly.entity_id
_entity_poly.type
_entity_poly.pdbx_seq_one_letter_code
_entity_poly.pdbx_strand_id
1 'polypeptide(L)'
;MTRIRPVGLALLAIGGLFVGVQATAPQRGSDLIGDIDSGEVLFKEYTCHGCHGATAENGLGTRLNPPRMRQARFIQYLRNPTNPERMPPYQQPEVSDQKLADIYAFLQSLPSASPDVEDIPVLQAILGELRN
;
A
#
# COMPACT_ATOMS: atom_id res chain seq x y z
N MET A 1 -11.06 -73.48 47.93
CA MET A 1 -10.08 -72.33 48.00
C MET A 1 -9.71 -71.95 46.54
N THR A 2 -10.46 -71.06 45.90
CA THR A 2 -10.28 -70.69 44.49
C THR A 2 -9.73 -69.33 44.43
N ARG A 3 -8.53 -69.20 43.91
CA ARG A 3 -7.83 -67.89 43.74
C ARG A 3 -8.26 -67.25 42.41
N ILE A 4 -8.92 -66.10 42.51
CA ILE A 4 -9.28 -65.28 41.36
C ILE A 4 -8.07 -64.37 41.02
N ARG A 5 -7.56 -64.46 39.79
CA ARG A 5 -6.51 -63.61 39.25
C ARG A 5 -7.17 -62.38 38.66
N PRO A 6 -6.67 -61.14 38.93
CA PRO A 6 -7.20 -59.97 38.23
C PRO A 6 -6.60 -59.89 36.83
N VAL A 7 -7.46 -59.73 35.86
CA VAL A 7 -7.14 -59.43 34.45
C VAL A 7 -6.85 -57.93 34.38
N GLY A 8 -5.59 -57.59 34.08
CA GLY A 8 -5.19 -56.20 33.85
C GLY A 8 -5.75 -55.70 32.54
N LEU A 9 -6.58 -54.66 32.63
CA LEU A 9 -7.10 -53.91 31.47
C LEU A 9 -6.02 -52.89 31.03
N ALA A 10 -5.36 -53.18 29.90
CA ALA A 10 -4.41 -52.27 29.28
C ALA A 10 -5.21 -51.20 28.49
N LEU A 11 -5.25 -49.99 28.99
CA LEU A 11 -5.74 -48.82 28.28
C LEU A 11 -4.71 -48.36 27.25
N LEU A 12 -4.96 -48.63 25.98
CA LEU A 12 -4.22 -48.03 24.85
C LEU A 12 -4.68 -46.58 24.66
N ALA A 13 -3.83 -45.64 25.09
CA ALA A 13 -4.00 -44.23 24.81
C ALA A 13 -3.61 -43.98 23.34
N ILE A 14 -4.59 -43.81 22.47
CA ILE A 14 -4.38 -43.35 21.10
C ILE A 14 -4.15 -41.84 21.15
N GLY A 15 -2.88 -41.42 21.16
CA GLY A 15 -2.49 -40.03 21.03
C GLY A 15 -2.75 -39.55 19.62
N GLY A 16 -3.88 -38.88 19.41
CA GLY A 16 -4.15 -38.19 18.17
C GLY A 16 -3.23 -37.01 17.96
N LEU A 17 -2.34 -37.11 16.98
CA LEU A 17 -1.50 -35.99 16.53
C LEU A 17 -2.39 -34.99 15.79
N PHE A 18 -2.89 -33.96 16.50
CA PHE A 18 -3.53 -32.81 15.86
C PHE A 18 -2.44 -31.99 15.16
N VAL A 19 -2.25 -32.22 13.87
CA VAL A 19 -1.52 -31.29 13.01
C VAL A 19 -2.41 -30.06 12.83
N GLY A 20 -2.21 -29.05 13.66
CA GLY A 20 -2.86 -27.75 13.50
C GLY A 20 -2.39 -27.09 12.21
N VAL A 21 -3.23 -27.06 11.21
CA VAL A 21 -3.04 -26.20 10.02
C VAL A 21 -3.19 -24.76 10.52
N GLN A 22 -2.06 -24.12 10.80
CA GLN A 22 -2.02 -22.69 11.08
C GLN A 22 -2.29 -21.96 9.77
N ALA A 23 -3.49 -21.43 9.61
CA ALA A 23 -3.80 -20.48 8.56
C ALA A 23 -2.95 -19.24 8.80
N THR A 24 -1.86 -19.09 8.04
CA THR A 24 -1.09 -17.85 7.96
C THR A 24 -2.01 -16.76 7.41
N ALA A 25 -2.47 -15.88 8.30
CA ALA A 25 -3.16 -14.66 7.87
C ALA A 25 -2.23 -13.91 6.91
N PRO A 26 -2.77 -13.32 5.80
CA PRO A 26 -1.95 -12.53 4.89
C PRO A 26 -1.31 -11.41 5.71
N GLN A 27 0.00 -11.46 5.84
CA GLN A 27 0.77 -10.38 6.46
C GLN A 27 0.51 -9.14 5.61
N ARG A 28 -0.14 -8.13 6.19
CA ARG A 28 -0.10 -6.79 5.65
C ARG A 28 1.37 -6.40 5.68
N GLY A 29 2.02 -6.42 4.50
CA GLY A 29 3.39 -5.99 4.38
C GLY A 29 3.51 -4.63 5.07
N SER A 30 4.47 -4.51 6.00
CA SER A 30 4.83 -3.21 6.56
C SER A 30 5.24 -2.32 5.37
N ASP A 31 4.73 -1.09 5.32
CA ASP A 31 5.15 -0.12 4.33
C ASP A 31 6.68 0.03 4.41
N LEU A 32 7.33 0.11 3.24
CA LEU A 32 8.77 0.34 3.16
C LEU A 32 9.05 1.79 3.60
N ILE A 33 10.17 1.99 4.28
CA ILE A 33 10.64 3.35 4.56
C ILE A 33 11.21 3.90 3.27
N GLY A 34 10.55 4.92 2.69
CA GLY A 34 11.00 5.60 1.49
C GLY A 34 11.88 6.80 1.81
N ASP A 35 12.83 7.08 0.92
CA ASP A 35 13.69 8.26 0.96
C ASP A 35 13.14 9.35 0.00
N ILE A 36 12.91 10.55 0.53
CA ILE A 36 12.26 11.65 -0.21
C ILE A 36 13.17 12.18 -1.32
N ASP A 37 14.46 12.37 -1.05
CA ASP A 37 15.39 12.95 -2.00
C ASP A 37 15.66 11.98 -3.16
N SER A 38 15.84 10.69 -2.83
CA SER A 38 15.91 9.63 -3.82
C SER A 38 14.63 9.57 -4.66
N GLY A 39 13.48 9.69 -4.02
CA GLY A 39 12.19 9.68 -4.68
C GLY A 39 12.01 10.82 -5.67
N GLU A 40 12.48 12.03 -5.37
CA GLU A 40 12.47 13.16 -6.29
C GLU A 40 13.32 12.88 -7.54
N VAL A 41 14.52 12.36 -7.35
CA VAL A 41 15.41 11.99 -8.45
C VAL A 41 14.77 10.93 -9.33
N LEU A 42 14.24 9.87 -8.73
CA LEU A 42 13.59 8.76 -9.43
C LEU A 42 12.31 9.19 -10.16
N PHE A 43 11.52 10.10 -9.60
CA PHE A 43 10.32 10.67 -10.23
C PHE A 43 10.66 11.39 -11.54
N LYS A 44 11.84 12.05 -11.58
CA LYS A 44 12.38 12.70 -12.79
C LYS A 44 13.01 11.68 -13.74
N GLU A 45 13.84 10.78 -13.23
CA GLU A 45 14.55 9.74 -14.01
C GLU A 45 13.57 8.83 -14.78
N TYR A 46 12.53 8.39 -14.12
CA TYR A 46 11.48 7.56 -14.75
C TYR A 46 10.43 8.38 -15.51
N THR A 47 10.69 9.68 -15.73
CA THR A 47 9.85 10.58 -16.51
C THR A 47 8.40 10.69 -16.04
N CYS A 48 8.11 10.35 -14.78
CA CYS A 48 6.76 10.45 -14.17
C CYS A 48 6.18 11.88 -14.32
N HIS A 49 7.04 12.89 -14.14
CA HIS A 49 6.70 14.30 -14.26
C HIS A 49 6.19 14.68 -15.66
N GLY A 50 6.58 13.95 -16.70
CA GLY A 50 6.15 14.24 -18.09
C GLY A 50 4.65 14.10 -18.27
N CYS A 51 4.02 13.15 -17.58
CA CYS A 51 2.58 12.95 -17.61
C CYS A 51 1.86 13.50 -16.37
N HIS A 52 2.50 13.47 -15.20
CA HIS A 52 1.86 13.87 -13.94
C HIS A 52 2.16 15.32 -13.52
N GLY A 53 3.05 16.02 -14.25
CA GLY A 53 3.50 17.38 -13.91
C GLY A 53 4.60 17.39 -12.84
N ALA A 54 5.35 18.49 -12.76
CA ALA A 54 6.47 18.62 -11.84
C ALA A 54 6.05 18.56 -10.35
N THR A 55 4.84 19.04 -10.04
CA THR A 55 4.23 18.99 -8.71
C THR A 55 3.35 17.78 -8.50
N ALA A 56 3.32 16.85 -9.47
CA ALA A 56 2.45 15.68 -9.48
C ALA A 56 0.94 15.99 -9.47
N GLU A 57 0.55 17.21 -9.85
CA GLU A 57 -0.86 17.68 -9.86
C GLU A 57 -1.35 18.15 -11.23
N ASN A 58 -0.46 18.77 -12.03
CA ASN A 58 -0.85 19.61 -13.17
C ASN A 58 -0.53 18.98 -14.53
N GLY A 59 -0.40 17.67 -14.61
CA GLY A 59 -0.14 16.95 -15.86
C GLY A 59 -1.40 16.41 -16.52
N LEU A 60 -1.21 15.74 -17.66
CA LEU A 60 -2.29 15.02 -18.38
C LEU A 60 -2.70 13.72 -17.68
N GLY A 61 -1.81 13.20 -16.81
CA GLY A 61 -2.06 12.01 -16.01
C GLY A 61 -2.92 12.31 -14.78
N THR A 62 -3.33 11.25 -14.08
CA THR A 62 -4.04 11.38 -12.82
C THR A 62 -3.19 12.15 -11.80
N ARG A 63 -3.81 13.05 -11.07
CA ARG A 63 -3.18 13.75 -9.94
C ARG A 63 -2.65 12.75 -8.92
N LEU A 64 -1.38 12.89 -8.54
CA LEU A 64 -0.68 12.04 -7.58
C LEU A 64 -0.38 12.75 -6.25
N ASN A 65 -0.53 14.05 -6.17
CA ASN A 65 -0.33 14.85 -4.97
C ASN A 65 -1.66 15.37 -4.42
N PRO A 66 -2.07 14.99 -3.20
CA PRO A 66 -1.48 13.90 -2.40
C PRO A 66 -1.82 12.51 -2.99
N PRO A 67 -1.02 11.47 -2.69
CA PRO A 67 -1.31 10.11 -3.13
C PRO A 67 -2.64 9.61 -2.54
N ARG A 68 -3.55 9.14 -3.41
CA ARG A 68 -4.88 8.68 -3.00
C ARG A 68 -4.92 7.22 -2.55
N MET A 69 -3.82 6.51 -2.68
CA MET A 69 -3.71 5.09 -2.32
C MET A 69 -2.54 4.88 -1.37
N ARG A 70 -2.58 3.80 -0.59
CA ARG A 70 -1.48 3.40 0.29
C ARG A 70 -0.29 2.91 -0.51
N GLN A 71 0.92 2.99 0.05
CA GLN A 71 2.17 2.62 -0.59
C GLN A 71 2.13 1.23 -1.24
N ALA A 72 1.70 0.21 -0.53
CA ALA A 72 1.63 -1.15 -1.08
C ALA A 72 0.72 -1.23 -2.33
N ARG A 73 -0.40 -0.51 -2.34
CA ARG A 73 -1.29 -0.44 -3.50
C ARG A 73 -0.68 0.37 -4.64
N PHE A 74 0.04 1.43 -4.33
CA PHE A 74 0.79 2.24 -5.29
C PHE A 74 1.83 1.40 -6.01
N ILE A 75 2.67 0.66 -5.26
CA ILE A 75 3.68 -0.25 -5.83
C ILE A 75 3.00 -1.30 -6.73
N GLN A 76 1.96 -1.96 -6.22
CA GLN A 76 1.22 -2.97 -6.99
C GLN A 76 0.62 -2.40 -8.28
N TYR A 77 0.08 -1.19 -8.24
CA TYR A 77 -0.49 -0.53 -9.41
C TYR A 77 0.59 -0.22 -10.46
N LEU A 78 1.77 0.25 -10.04
CA LEU A 78 2.88 0.52 -10.96
C LEU A 78 3.45 -0.76 -11.59
N ARG A 79 3.31 -1.92 -10.93
CA ARG A 79 3.63 -3.23 -11.54
C ARG A 79 2.63 -3.64 -12.62
N ASN A 80 1.34 -3.39 -12.36
CA ASN A 80 0.23 -3.83 -13.21
C ASN A 80 -0.79 -2.71 -13.38
N PRO A 81 -0.48 -1.67 -14.15
CA PRO A 81 -1.41 -0.57 -14.39
C PRO A 81 -2.62 -1.04 -15.21
N THR A 82 -3.78 -0.47 -14.94
CA THR A 82 -5.03 -0.80 -15.65
C THR A 82 -5.01 -0.40 -17.12
N ASN A 83 -4.16 0.56 -17.49
CA ASN A 83 -3.97 0.98 -18.88
C ASN A 83 -2.47 1.11 -19.17
N PRO A 84 -1.80 0.03 -19.58
CA PRO A 84 -0.36 0.00 -19.79
C PRO A 84 0.11 0.84 -20.99
N GLU A 85 -0.77 1.18 -21.91
CA GLU A 85 -0.45 2.06 -23.06
C GLU A 85 -0.30 3.52 -22.61
N ARG A 86 -0.99 3.92 -21.56
CA ARG A 86 -0.95 5.29 -21.01
C ARG A 86 -0.01 5.40 -19.81
N MET A 87 0.08 4.37 -19.01
CA MET A 87 0.94 4.28 -17.83
C MET A 87 1.78 3.01 -17.95
N PRO A 88 3.06 3.09 -18.32
CA PRO A 88 3.88 1.90 -18.53
C PRO A 88 4.09 1.14 -17.21
N PRO A 89 4.16 -0.21 -17.25
CA PRO A 89 4.48 -1.00 -16.08
C PRO A 89 5.96 -0.88 -15.72
N TYR A 90 6.26 -0.68 -14.45
CA TYR A 90 7.62 -0.62 -13.91
C TYR A 90 7.97 -1.97 -13.28
N GLN A 91 8.81 -2.77 -13.95
CA GLN A 91 9.12 -4.14 -13.56
C GLN A 91 10.45 -4.27 -12.80
N GLN A 92 10.59 -5.36 -12.03
CA GLN A 92 11.86 -5.77 -11.47
C GLN A 92 12.67 -6.52 -12.56
N PRO A 93 14.02 -6.53 -12.45
CA PRO A 93 14.83 -5.95 -11.37
C PRO A 93 15.14 -4.46 -11.56
N GLU A 94 14.83 -3.86 -12.69
CA GLU A 94 15.22 -2.47 -13.05
C GLU A 94 14.66 -1.46 -12.05
N VAL A 95 13.40 -1.64 -11.65
CA VAL A 95 12.73 -0.80 -10.68
C VAL A 95 12.33 -1.62 -9.46
N SER A 96 13.11 -1.55 -8.39
CA SER A 96 12.81 -2.25 -7.14
C SER A 96 11.59 -1.66 -6.42
N ASP A 97 11.01 -2.41 -5.48
CA ASP A 97 9.93 -1.91 -4.62
C ASP A 97 10.40 -0.75 -3.72
N GLN A 98 11.69 -0.76 -3.33
CA GLN A 98 12.29 0.35 -2.60
C GLN A 98 12.27 1.64 -3.41
N LYS A 99 12.69 1.61 -4.68
CA LYS A 99 12.64 2.78 -5.56
C LYS A 99 11.22 3.33 -5.72
N LEU A 100 10.23 2.46 -5.79
CA LEU A 100 8.82 2.88 -5.84
C LEU A 100 8.32 3.43 -4.49
N ALA A 101 8.83 2.90 -3.38
CA ALA A 101 8.56 3.44 -2.05
C ALA A 101 9.18 4.82 -1.85
N ASP A 102 10.38 5.06 -2.40
CA ASP A 102 11.04 6.37 -2.39
C ASP A 102 10.21 7.40 -3.17
N ILE A 103 9.78 7.05 -4.39
CA ILE A 103 8.86 7.90 -5.17
C ILE A 103 7.58 8.20 -4.39
N TYR A 104 7.01 7.21 -3.71
CA TYR A 104 5.81 7.40 -2.90
C TYR A 104 6.04 8.36 -1.74
N ALA A 105 7.19 8.27 -1.04
CA ALA A 105 7.59 9.18 0.02
C ALA A 105 7.75 10.62 -0.50
N PHE A 106 8.38 10.78 -1.66
CA PHE A 106 8.48 12.09 -2.34
C PHE A 106 7.09 12.67 -2.64
N LEU A 107 6.18 11.89 -3.22
CA LEU A 107 4.83 12.35 -3.52
C LEU A 107 4.05 12.78 -2.26
N GLN A 108 4.28 12.11 -1.13
CA GLN A 108 3.69 12.48 0.16
C GLN A 108 4.29 13.75 0.75
N SER A 109 5.54 14.08 0.43
CA SER A 109 6.24 15.26 0.93
C SER A 109 5.88 16.54 0.17
N LEU A 110 5.29 16.42 -1.02
CA LEU A 110 4.94 17.56 -1.84
C LEU A 110 3.87 18.42 -1.16
N PRO A 111 4.06 19.76 -1.11
CA PRO A 111 3.01 20.64 -0.64
C PRO A 111 1.79 20.56 -1.58
N SER A 112 0.59 20.61 -1.03
CA SER A 112 -0.62 20.74 -1.85
C SER A 112 -0.61 22.09 -2.56
N ALA A 113 -0.73 22.08 -3.90
CA ALA A 113 -0.91 23.30 -4.66
C ALA A 113 -2.36 23.84 -4.59
N SER A 114 -3.28 23.03 -4.06
CA SER A 114 -4.66 23.46 -3.84
C SER A 114 -4.76 24.12 -2.48
N PRO A 115 -5.27 25.35 -2.37
CA PRO A 115 -5.52 25.99 -1.08
C PRO A 115 -6.53 25.17 -0.28
N ASP A 116 -6.45 25.22 1.03
CA ASP A 116 -7.45 24.64 1.91
C ASP A 116 -8.80 25.28 1.65
N VAL A 117 -9.89 24.54 1.86
CA VAL A 117 -11.26 25.04 1.62
C VAL A 117 -11.53 26.32 2.41
N GLU A 118 -10.94 26.41 3.60
CA GLU A 118 -11.01 27.55 4.50
C GLU A 118 -10.40 28.82 3.90
N ASP A 119 -9.42 28.66 3.01
CA ASP A 119 -8.71 29.77 2.37
C ASP A 119 -9.36 30.22 1.06
N ILE A 120 -10.50 29.62 0.68
CA ILE A 120 -11.23 29.98 -0.55
C ILE A 120 -12.50 30.77 -0.18
N PRO A 121 -12.50 32.12 -0.30
CA PRO A 121 -13.60 32.95 0.17
C PRO A 121 -14.96 32.61 -0.44
N VAL A 122 -15.00 32.27 -1.74
CA VAL A 122 -16.25 31.90 -2.41
C VAL A 122 -16.85 30.61 -1.86
N LEU A 123 -16.02 29.63 -1.50
CA LEU A 123 -16.52 28.39 -0.87
C LEU A 123 -17.03 28.64 0.55
N GLN A 124 -16.35 29.51 1.29
CA GLN A 124 -16.81 29.91 2.63
C GLN A 124 -18.16 30.61 2.58
N ALA A 125 -18.39 31.50 1.60
CA ALA A 125 -19.69 32.14 1.42
C ALA A 125 -20.80 31.12 1.14
N ILE A 126 -20.58 30.18 0.21
CA ILE A 126 -21.54 29.12 -0.15
C ILE A 126 -21.84 28.23 1.08
N LEU A 127 -20.82 27.81 1.81
CA LEU A 127 -20.97 26.98 3.00
C LEU A 127 -21.71 27.74 4.12
N GLY A 128 -21.56 29.08 4.21
CA GLY A 128 -22.28 29.92 5.10
C GLY A 128 -23.80 29.97 4.78
N GLU A 129 -24.15 30.08 3.51
CA GLU A 129 -25.54 30.07 3.04
C GLU A 129 -26.23 28.72 3.28
N LEU A 130 -25.54 27.61 3.10
CA LEU A 130 -26.07 26.25 3.29
C LEU A 130 -26.32 25.89 4.79
N ARG A 131 -25.74 26.64 5.72
CA ARG A 131 -25.89 26.41 7.17
C ARG A 131 -27.03 27.21 7.81
N ASN A 132 -27.63 28.13 7.09
CA ASN A 132 -28.78 28.95 7.52
C ASN A 132 -30.11 28.38 6.99
#